data_ddeb6b3635f3ad4bcde69523da8202af
#
_entry.id   ddeb6b3635f3ad4bcde69523da8202af
#
_cell.length_a   1.000
_cell.length_b   1.000
_cell.length_c   1.000
_cell.angle_alpha   90.00
_cell.angle_beta   90.00
_cell.angle_gamma   90.00
#
_symmetry.space_group_name_H-M   'P 1'
#
loop_
_entity.id
_entity.type
_entity.pdbx_description
1 polymer ?
#
loop_
_entity_poly.entity_id
_entity_poly.type
_entity_poly.pdbx_seq_one_letter_code
_entity_poly.pdbx_strand_id
1 'polypeptide(L)'
;MSDDWTLNHLGMMVTDKNAALNQFQTLGMGVSVGPQPLQPYEEGVGELMYFQTLDGDPVIHHYKTGGPHNFRDGNSQIGDCQLEVYPMKPGPGMFISEYLEKKGPGINHIAFNTPDIEGDTKRFLENGCNLVFNATVNGKTIENYLDTRKYGDVMISLRPPADEWEITWRENNRLHPLVKNWKFFGVGVVVEDCALATEYFLNLGFTLKKEIHESRDLGVKFCHLKVGSMMFELIQPTADNSVYKECFNKRGEGIADISFAVEDLSSEIGSLLEKGAELLVSTNEFAVIDTRREGNTIIRLLNNA
;
A
#
# COMPACT_ATOMS: atom_id res chain seq x y z
N MET A 1 8.20 -11.11 -15.58
CA MET A 1 7.58 -11.91 -14.53
C MET A 1 6.68 -11.05 -13.63
N SER A 2 7.14 -9.98 -13.01
CA SER A 2 6.24 -9.02 -12.35
C SER A 2 5.71 -7.92 -13.28
N ASP A 3 6.10 -7.92 -14.54
CA ASP A 3 5.69 -6.88 -15.51
C ASP A 3 4.19 -6.96 -15.87
N ASP A 4 3.59 -8.15 -15.73
CA ASP A 4 2.16 -8.39 -16.00
C ASP A 4 1.27 -8.16 -14.77
N TRP A 5 1.86 -7.78 -13.63
CA TRP A 5 1.09 -7.49 -12.44
C TRP A 5 0.46 -6.11 -12.52
N THR A 6 -0.74 -5.99 -12.00
CA THR A 6 -1.43 -4.70 -11.88
C THR A 6 -1.67 -4.38 -10.42
N LEU A 7 -1.49 -3.12 -10.03
CA LEU A 7 -1.80 -2.69 -8.67
C LEU A 7 -3.29 -2.92 -8.38
N ASN A 8 -3.57 -3.58 -7.27
CA ASN A 8 -4.91 -3.73 -6.74
C ASN A 8 -5.21 -2.64 -5.71
N HIS A 9 -4.44 -2.59 -4.61
CA HIS A 9 -4.54 -1.56 -3.58
C HIS A 9 -3.26 -1.46 -2.74
N LEU A 10 -3.20 -0.42 -1.93
CA LEU A 10 -2.25 -0.29 -0.82
C LEU A 10 -3.01 -0.51 0.48
N GLY A 11 -2.53 -1.38 1.36
CA GLY A 11 -3.18 -1.66 2.63
C GLY A 11 -2.61 -0.84 3.77
N MET A 12 -3.45 0.02 4.36
CA MET A 12 -3.09 0.88 5.49
C MET A 12 -3.72 0.38 6.78
N MET A 13 -2.89 0.10 7.76
CA MET A 13 -3.31 -0.27 9.12
C MET A 13 -3.44 0.98 9.97
N VAL A 14 -4.57 1.16 10.65
CA VAL A 14 -4.85 2.35 11.47
C VAL A 14 -5.56 1.99 12.77
N THR A 15 -5.45 2.87 13.75
CA THR A 15 -6.19 2.74 15.01
C THR A 15 -7.63 3.23 14.88
N ASP A 16 -7.87 4.26 14.07
CA ASP A 16 -9.21 4.80 13.78
C ASP A 16 -9.39 4.93 12.26
N LYS A 17 -10.16 4.01 11.70
CA LYS A 17 -10.49 3.97 10.27
C LYS A 17 -11.21 5.24 9.81
N ASN A 18 -12.15 5.73 10.61
CA ASN A 18 -12.95 6.87 10.20
C ASN A 18 -12.14 8.17 10.23
N ALA A 19 -11.24 8.31 11.22
CA ALA A 19 -10.31 9.44 11.26
C ALA A 19 -9.37 9.44 10.05
N ALA A 20 -8.81 8.28 9.68
CA ALA A 20 -7.93 8.16 8.52
C ALA A 20 -8.65 8.47 7.20
N LEU A 21 -9.83 7.90 6.97
CA LEU A 21 -10.63 8.19 5.77
C LEU A 21 -11.04 9.67 5.71
N ASN A 22 -11.44 10.26 6.84
CA ASN A 22 -11.80 11.67 6.95
C ASN A 22 -10.62 12.60 6.66
N GLN A 23 -9.41 12.23 7.05
CA GLN A 23 -8.23 13.05 6.78
C GLN A 23 -8.04 13.26 5.28
N PHE A 24 -8.03 12.20 4.47
CA PHE A 24 -7.87 12.31 3.02
C PHE A 24 -9.01 13.09 2.36
N GLN A 25 -10.24 12.87 2.84
CA GLN A 25 -11.42 13.56 2.31
C GLN A 25 -11.41 15.06 2.65
N THR A 26 -11.09 15.43 3.88
CA THR A 26 -11.03 16.83 4.34
C THR A 26 -9.96 17.60 3.59
N LEU A 27 -8.81 16.99 3.37
CA LEU A 27 -7.74 17.60 2.57
C LEU A 27 -8.05 17.60 1.07
N GLY A 28 -9.15 16.98 0.63
CA GLY A 28 -9.55 16.89 -0.76
C GLY A 28 -8.60 16.10 -1.64
N MET A 29 -7.87 15.17 -1.05
CA MET A 29 -6.97 14.26 -1.75
C MET A 29 -7.69 12.99 -2.21
N GLY A 30 -8.62 12.49 -1.40
CA GLY A 30 -9.31 11.24 -1.65
C GLY A 30 -10.79 11.28 -1.29
N VAL A 31 -11.51 10.26 -1.73
CA VAL A 31 -12.93 10.06 -1.46
C VAL A 31 -13.11 8.74 -0.75
N SER A 32 -13.84 8.77 0.38
CA SER A 32 -14.20 7.54 1.09
C SER A 32 -15.20 6.73 0.25
N VAL A 33 -14.85 5.48 -0.04
CA VAL A 33 -15.70 4.52 -0.74
C VAL A 33 -15.93 3.30 0.14
N GLY A 34 -16.96 2.51 -0.18
CA GLY A 34 -17.27 1.31 0.60
C GLY A 34 -16.18 0.24 0.51
N PRO A 35 -16.26 -0.78 1.36
CA PRO A 35 -15.37 -1.95 1.27
C PRO A 35 -15.55 -2.66 -0.06
N GLN A 36 -14.49 -3.34 -0.52
CA GLN A 36 -14.59 -4.20 -1.68
C GLN A 36 -15.57 -5.35 -1.40
N PRO A 37 -16.55 -5.62 -2.27
CA PRO A 37 -17.42 -6.77 -2.14
C PRO A 37 -16.65 -8.09 -2.20
N LEU A 38 -17.06 -9.10 -1.42
CA LEU A 38 -16.49 -10.45 -1.41
C LEU A 38 -17.41 -11.45 -2.12
N GLN A 39 -17.73 -11.20 -3.38
CA GLN A 39 -18.56 -12.09 -4.17
C GLN A 39 -17.81 -13.38 -4.56
N PRO A 40 -18.45 -14.54 -4.66
CA PRO A 40 -19.89 -14.79 -4.42
C PRO A 40 -20.28 -14.98 -2.95
N TYR A 41 -19.34 -14.85 -2.02
CA TYR A 41 -19.60 -15.07 -0.60
C TYR A 41 -20.73 -14.16 -0.05
N GLU A 42 -20.72 -12.87 -0.40
CA GLU A 42 -21.75 -11.91 0.02
C GLU A 42 -23.13 -12.19 -0.62
N GLU A 43 -23.15 -12.85 -1.78
CA GLU A 43 -24.37 -13.29 -2.45
C GLU A 43 -24.97 -14.55 -1.81
N GLY A 44 -24.37 -15.06 -0.77
CA GLY A 44 -24.90 -16.17 -0.01
C GLY A 44 -24.62 -17.56 -0.60
N VAL A 45 -23.63 -17.69 -1.47
CA VAL A 45 -23.34 -18.93 -2.20
C VAL A 45 -21.92 -19.47 -1.95
N GLY A 46 -21.32 -19.18 -0.77
CA GLY A 46 -19.96 -19.60 -0.57
C GLY A 46 -19.50 -19.77 0.88
N GLU A 47 -18.33 -20.29 0.99
CA GLU A 47 -17.54 -20.41 2.23
C GLU A 47 -16.28 -19.59 2.09
N LEU A 48 -15.99 -18.73 3.08
CA LEU A 48 -14.80 -17.92 3.17
C LEU A 48 -13.92 -18.46 4.27
N MET A 49 -12.66 -18.73 3.96
CA MET A 49 -11.66 -19.16 4.92
C MET A 49 -10.43 -18.27 4.88
N TYR A 50 -9.94 -17.88 6.06
CA TYR A 50 -8.67 -17.19 6.23
C TYR A 50 -7.72 -18.03 7.05
N PHE A 51 -6.49 -18.15 6.59
CA PHE A 51 -5.31 -18.49 7.38
C PHE A 51 -4.51 -17.20 7.58
N GLN A 52 -4.04 -16.94 8.80
CA GLN A 52 -3.17 -15.79 9.02
C GLN A 52 -2.23 -16.01 10.21
N THR A 53 -1.00 -15.52 10.06
CA THR A 53 0.02 -15.45 11.10
C THR A 53 1.04 -14.39 10.70
N LEU A 54 1.64 -13.70 11.65
CA LEU A 54 2.80 -12.86 11.40
C LEU A 54 4.06 -13.51 11.99
N ASP A 55 4.12 -13.68 13.29
CA ASP A 55 5.27 -14.25 14.01
C ASP A 55 4.84 -15.28 15.07
N GLY A 56 3.61 -15.75 15.04
CA GLY A 56 3.02 -16.67 16.01
C GLY A 56 2.47 -17.94 15.39
N ASP A 57 1.65 -18.66 16.16
CA ASP A 57 0.91 -19.79 15.66
C ASP A 57 -0.17 -19.34 14.66
N PRO A 58 -0.41 -20.13 13.59
CA PRO A 58 -1.42 -19.79 12.61
C PRO A 58 -2.82 -19.76 13.22
N VAL A 59 -3.60 -18.74 12.86
CA VAL A 59 -5.02 -18.62 13.23
C VAL A 59 -5.85 -18.87 11.98
N ILE A 60 -6.80 -19.81 12.09
CA ILE A 60 -7.70 -20.18 10.99
C ILE A 60 -9.10 -19.68 11.33
N HIS A 61 -9.69 -18.92 10.41
CA HIS A 61 -11.08 -18.47 10.49
C HIS A 61 -11.87 -19.09 9.36
N HIS A 62 -13.02 -19.65 9.69
CA HIS A 62 -13.93 -20.25 8.72
C HIS A 62 -15.33 -19.62 8.85
N TYR A 63 -15.80 -19.02 7.78
CA TYR A 63 -17.09 -18.38 7.71
C TYR A 63 -17.95 -19.05 6.64
N LYS A 64 -19.09 -19.56 7.05
CA LYS A 64 -20.15 -19.95 6.09
C LYS A 64 -20.91 -18.73 5.62
N THR A 65 -21.57 -18.87 4.50
CA THR A 65 -22.43 -17.86 3.87
C THR A 65 -23.18 -17.00 4.88
N GLY A 66 -23.08 -15.69 4.73
CA GLY A 66 -23.73 -14.72 5.61
C GLY A 66 -23.10 -14.55 6.98
N GLY A 67 -21.90 -15.09 7.18
CA GLY A 67 -21.13 -14.89 8.42
C GLY A 67 -20.75 -13.44 8.65
N PRO A 68 -20.45 -13.09 9.92
CA PRO A 68 -20.13 -11.71 10.27
C PRO A 68 -18.80 -11.30 9.65
N HIS A 69 -18.82 -10.34 8.74
CA HIS A 69 -17.63 -9.59 8.30
C HIS A 69 -17.20 -8.61 9.37
N ASN A 70 -16.57 -9.12 10.42
CA ASN A 70 -16.05 -8.25 11.47
C ASN A 70 -14.82 -7.43 11.05
N PHE A 71 -14.34 -7.62 9.81
CA PHE A 71 -13.11 -7.00 9.28
C PHE A 71 -13.38 -6.02 8.15
N ARG A 72 -14.61 -5.51 8.04
CA ARG A 72 -14.86 -4.56 6.96
C ARG A 72 -13.97 -3.34 7.13
N ASP A 73 -12.99 -3.31 6.26
CA ASP A 73 -12.17 -2.19 5.87
C ASP A 73 -13.02 -0.99 5.43
N GLY A 74 -12.38 0.06 5.10
CA GLY A 74 -12.91 1.17 4.33
C GLY A 74 -11.89 1.50 3.27
N ASN A 75 -12.31 2.11 2.19
CA ASN A 75 -11.38 2.48 1.14
C ASN A 75 -11.37 3.99 0.93
N SER A 76 -10.21 4.55 0.63
CA SER A 76 -10.07 5.89 0.07
C SER A 76 -9.59 5.79 -1.36
N GLN A 77 -10.35 6.36 -2.29
CA GLN A 77 -9.91 6.50 -3.67
C GLN A 77 -9.13 7.79 -3.81
N ILE A 78 -7.83 7.70 -4.06
CA ILE A 78 -6.90 8.84 -4.26
C ILE A 78 -6.37 8.77 -5.69
N GLY A 79 -6.82 9.67 -6.54
CA GLY A 79 -6.53 9.57 -7.98
C GLY A 79 -6.94 8.20 -8.53
N ASP A 80 -6.03 7.52 -9.20
CA ASP A 80 -6.24 6.15 -9.69
C ASP A 80 -5.72 5.05 -8.75
N CYS A 81 -5.28 5.41 -7.54
CA CYS A 81 -4.88 4.47 -6.49
C CYS A 81 -6.00 4.26 -5.47
N GLN A 82 -6.17 3.02 -5.05
CA GLN A 82 -7.05 2.66 -3.95
C GLN A 82 -6.23 2.35 -2.69
N LEU A 83 -6.59 3.02 -1.61
CA LEU A 83 -6.03 2.81 -0.29
C LEU A 83 -7.06 2.07 0.57
N GLU A 84 -6.81 0.80 0.86
CA GLU A 84 -7.64 0.00 1.74
C GLU A 84 -7.23 0.24 3.19
N VAL A 85 -8.18 0.74 4.00
CA VAL A 85 -7.93 1.18 5.37
C VAL A 85 -8.52 0.17 6.35
N TYR A 86 -7.64 -0.54 7.04
CA TYR A 86 -8.02 -1.56 8.02
C TYR A 86 -8.13 -0.99 9.42
N PRO A 87 -9.27 -1.22 10.11
CA PRO A 87 -9.39 -0.87 11.51
C PRO A 87 -8.57 -1.83 12.38
N MET A 88 -8.04 -1.32 13.49
CA MET A 88 -7.44 -2.17 14.50
C MET A 88 -8.45 -3.18 15.05
N LYS A 89 -8.08 -4.47 15.07
CA LYS A 89 -8.77 -5.50 15.84
C LYS A 89 -7.73 -6.30 16.61
N PRO A 90 -7.72 -6.20 17.92
CA PRO A 90 -6.81 -6.98 18.74
C PRO A 90 -7.15 -8.47 18.66
N GLY A 91 -6.13 -9.29 18.59
CA GLY A 91 -6.20 -10.74 18.63
C GLY A 91 -4.84 -11.35 18.33
N PRO A 92 -4.35 -12.29 19.13
CA PRO A 92 -3.07 -12.95 18.87
C PRO A 92 -3.13 -13.67 17.51
N GLY A 93 -2.04 -13.62 16.75
CA GLY A 93 -1.93 -14.22 15.43
C GLY A 93 -2.64 -13.45 14.30
N MET A 94 -3.21 -12.28 14.59
CA MET A 94 -3.83 -11.42 13.58
C MET A 94 -2.76 -10.46 13.04
N PHE A 95 -2.32 -10.65 11.80
CA PHE A 95 -1.22 -9.88 11.20
C PHE A 95 -1.42 -8.36 11.26
N ILE A 96 -2.66 -7.88 11.15
CA ILE A 96 -3.02 -6.45 11.27
C ILE A 96 -2.71 -5.93 12.67
N SER A 97 -3.15 -6.66 13.71
CA SER A 97 -2.98 -6.25 15.11
C SER A 97 -1.51 -6.29 15.50
N GLU A 98 -0.80 -7.35 15.15
CA GLU A 98 0.63 -7.47 15.44
C GLU A 98 1.46 -6.39 14.74
N TYR A 99 1.10 -6.03 13.51
CA TYR A 99 1.76 -4.93 12.82
C TYR A 99 1.55 -3.60 13.56
N LEU A 100 0.30 -3.29 13.93
CA LEU A 100 -0.03 -2.05 14.65
C LEU A 100 0.67 -1.96 16.02
N GLU A 101 0.74 -3.08 16.74
CA GLU A 101 1.43 -3.15 18.03
C GLU A 101 2.94 -2.90 17.90
N LYS A 102 3.57 -3.44 16.86
CA LYS A 102 5.02 -3.34 16.65
C LYS A 102 5.45 -2.05 15.98
N LYS A 103 4.66 -1.53 15.03
CA LYS A 103 5.04 -0.45 14.11
C LYS A 103 4.18 0.79 14.21
N GLY A 104 3.00 0.70 14.85
CA GLY A 104 1.98 1.73 14.80
C GLY A 104 1.29 1.85 13.44
N PRO A 105 0.43 2.88 13.23
CA PRO A 105 -0.29 3.07 11.98
C PRO A 105 0.63 3.23 10.76
N GLY A 106 0.20 2.75 9.60
CA GLY A 106 0.93 2.90 8.34
C GLY A 106 0.53 1.89 7.28
N ILE A 107 1.06 2.09 6.07
CA ILE A 107 0.91 1.13 4.98
C ILE A 107 1.87 -0.02 5.25
N ASN A 108 1.33 -1.24 5.27
CA ASN A 108 2.11 -2.44 5.54
C ASN A 108 2.23 -3.38 4.34
N HIS A 109 1.34 -3.26 3.36
CA HIS A 109 1.37 -4.14 2.19
C HIS A 109 0.94 -3.45 0.89
N ILE A 110 1.36 -4.05 -0.20
CA ILE A 110 0.98 -3.70 -1.56
C ILE A 110 0.34 -4.93 -2.18
N ALA A 111 -0.91 -4.80 -2.63
CA ALA A 111 -1.63 -5.88 -3.28
C ALA A 111 -1.58 -5.76 -4.80
N PHE A 112 -1.25 -6.85 -5.47
CA PHE A 112 -1.21 -6.95 -6.92
C PHE A 112 -2.14 -8.05 -7.42
N ASN A 113 -2.83 -7.78 -8.53
CA ASN A 113 -3.41 -8.85 -9.32
C ASN A 113 -2.33 -9.47 -10.21
N THR A 114 -2.27 -10.78 -10.24
CA THR A 114 -1.35 -11.56 -11.07
C THR A 114 -2.11 -12.59 -11.91
N PRO A 115 -1.67 -12.88 -13.14
CA PRO A 115 -2.28 -13.93 -13.96
C PRO A 115 -2.05 -15.34 -13.40
N ASP A 116 -1.03 -15.53 -12.54
CA ASP A 116 -0.65 -16.85 -11.98
C ASP A 116 -0.30 -16.72 -10.48
N ILE A 117 -1.34 -16.62 -9.63
CA ILE A 117 -1.16 -16.49 -8.18
C ILE A 117 -0.41 -17.67 -7.56
N GLU A 118 -0.62 -18.88 -8.08
CA GLU A 118 0.01 -20.09 -7.53
C GLU A 118 1.50 -20.14 -7.88
N GLY A 119 1.84 -19.90 -9.16
CA GLY A 119 3.22 -19.86 -9.62
C GLY A 119 4.02 -18.72 -9.02
N ASP A 120 3.42 -17.55 -8.90
CA ASP A 120 4.05 -16.39 -8.27
C ASP A 120 4.25 -16.60 -6.77
N THR A 121 3.24 -17.11 -6.05
CA THR A 121 3.38 -17.49 -4.63
C THR A 121 4.53 -18.48 -4.44
N LYS A 122 4.57 -19.54 -5.24
CA LYS A 122 5.63 -20.56 -5.18
C LYS A 122 7.02 -19.92 -5.37
N ARG A 123 7.18 -19.00 -6.32
CA ARG A 123 8.46 -18.32 -6.56
C ARG A 123 8.92 -17.53 -5.33
N PHE A 124 8.02 -16.81 -4.65
CA PHE A 124 8.38 -16.10 -3.42
C PHE A 124 8.82 -17.05 -2.30
N LEU A 125 8.11 -18.16 -2.13
CA LEU A 125 8.48 -19.20 -1.15
C LEU A 125 9.87 -19.80 -1.46
N GLU A 126 10.16 -20.07 -2.73
CA GLU A 126 11.47 -20.58 -3.17
C GLU A 126 12.60 -19.56 -2.95
N ASN A 127 12.29 -18.25 -2.91
CA ASN A 127 13.22 -17.18 -2.56
C ASN A 127 13.24 -16.83 -1.06
N GLY A 128 12.68 -17.70 -0.21
CA GLY A 128 12.77 -17.62 1.25
C GLY A 128 11.75 -16.72 1.92
N CYS A 129 10.71 -16.27 1.21
CA CYS A 129 9.57 -15.61 1.83
C CYS A 129 8.64 -16.65 2.47
N ASN A 130 7.90 -16.24 3.50
CA ASN A 130 6.86 -17.05 4.12
C ASN A 130 5.46 -16.59 3.69
N LEU A 131 4.51 -17.51 3.63
CA LEU A 131 3.10 -17.21 3.48
C LEU A 131 2.52 -16.86 4.85
N VAL A 132 2.11 -15.62 5.06
CA VAL A 132 1.59 -15.14 6.36
C VAL A 132 0.08 -14.97 6.38
N PHE A 133 -0.54 -14.93 5.21
CA PHE A 133 -1.99 -14.88 5.07
C PHE A 133 -2.41 -15.58 3.78
N ASN A 134 -3.49 -16.32 3.85
CA ASN A 134 -4.18 -16.90 2.69
C ASN A 134 -5.68 -16.77 2.90
N ALA A 135 -6.38 -16.26 1.92
CA ALA A 135 -7.82 -16.24 1.88
C ALA A 135 -8.34 -17.09 0.73
N THR A 136 -9.36 -17.88 0.99
CA THR A 136 -10.05 -18.68 -0.02
C THR A 136 -11.55 -18.47 0.04
N VAL A 137 -12.19 -18.46 -1.13
CA VAL A 137 -13.64 -18.54 -1.27
C VAL A 137 -13.97 -19.81 -2.03
N ASN A 138 -14.81 -20.68 -1.45
CA ASN A 138 -15.15 -21.99 -2.00
C ASN A 138 -13.90 -22.83 -2.35
N GLY A 139 -12.86 -22.74 -1.51
CA GLY A 139 -11.59 -23.45 -1.71
C GLY A 139 -10.67 -22.86 -2.79
N LYS A 140 -11.06 -21.79 -3.49
CA LYS A 140 -10.23 -21.09 -4.46
C LYS A 140 -9.51 -19.92 -3.78
N THR A 141 -8.20 -19.85 -3.92
CA THR A 141 -7.40 -18.73 -3.40
C THR A 141 -7.84 -17.42 -4.05
N ILE A 142 -8.13 -16.43 -3.20
CA ILE A 142 -8.47 -15.07 -3.60
C ILE A 142 -7.40 -14.06 -3.17
N GLU A 143 -6.56 -14.41 -2.19
CA GLU A 143 -5.46 -13.55 -1.75
C GLU A 143 -4.40 -14.33 -0.95
N ASN A 144 -3.13 -14.02 -1.20
CA ASN A 144 -1.98 -14.49 -0.45
C ASN A 144 -1.11 -13.31 -0.03
N TYR A 145 -0.72 -13.22 1.25
CA TYR A 145 0.32 -12.29 1.70
C TYR A 145 1.64 -13.02 1.93
N LEU A 146 2.67 -12.47 1.34
CA LEU A 146 4.02 -12.99 1.38
C LEU A 146 4.89 -12.08 2.23
N ASP A 147 5.60 -12.67 3.20
CA ASP A 147 6.49 -11.95 4.08
C ASP A 147 7.76 -11.50 3.33
N THR A 148 7.75 -10.31 2.80
CA THR A 148 8.88 -9.67 2.13
C THR A 148 9.54 -8.60 3.00
N ARG A 149 9.30 -8.62 4.32
CA ARG A 149 9.72 -7.58 5.27
C ARG A 149 11.22 -7.54 5.58
N LYS A 150 12.00 -8.46 5.05
CA LYS A 150 13.45 -8.55 5.33
C LYS A 150 14.19 -7.22 5.11
N TYR A 151 13.77 -6.45 4.09
CA TYR A 151 14.20 -5.08 3.84
C TYR A 151 12.98 -4.23 3.51
N GLY A 152 12.89 -3.05 4.10
CA GLY A 152 11.78 -2.13 3.84
C GLY A 152 10.48 -2.46 4.57
N ASP A 153 10.42 -3.53 5.36
CA ASP A 153 9.26 -3.91 6.19
C ASP A 153 7.91 -3.83 5.46
N VAL A 154 7.88 -4.29 4.21
CA VAL A 154 6.71 -4.29 3.32
C VAL A 154 6.29 -5.71 3.03
N MET A 155 5.00 -6.01 3.06
CA MET A 155 4.45 -7.27 2.57
C MET A 155 3.92 -7.12 1.15
N ILE A 156 4.07 -8.16 0.36
CA ILE A 156 3.44 -8.24 -0.97
C ILE A 156 2.22 -9.16 -0.87
N SER A 157 1.07 -8.62 -1.27
CA SER A 157 -0.16 -9.40 -1.43
C SER A 157 -0.36 -9.73 -2.91
N LEU A 158 -0.67 -10.99 -3.21
CA LEU A 158 -1.01 -11.48 -4.54
C LEU A 158 -2.47 -11.88 -4.58
N ARG A 159 -3.15 -11.46 -5.64
CA ARG A 159 -4.56 -11.76 -5.93
C ARG A 159 -4.68 -12.31 -7.35
N PRO A 160 -5.67 -13.17 -7.64
CA PRO A 160 -5.97 -13.58 -9.01
C PRO A 160 -6.37 -12.36 -9.86
N PRO A 161 -6.47 -12.50 -11.18
CA PRO A 161 -7.03 -11.46 -12.03
C PRO A 161 -8.40 -11.03 -11.53
N ALA A 162 -8.65 -9.70 -11.57
CA ALA A 162 -9.92 -9.15 -11.10
C ALA A 162 -11.09 -9.64 -11.96
N ASP A 163 -12.17 -10.03 -11.32
CA ASP A 163 -13.41 -10.38 -11.98
C ASP A 163 -14.13 -9.11 -12.50
N GLU A 164 -15.08 -9.26 -13.43
CA GLU A 164 -15.81 -8.14 -14.06
C GLU A 164 -16.48 -7.23 -13.05
N TRP A 165 -17.07 -7.79 -11.98
CA TRP A 165 -17.69 -6.99 -10.91
C TRP A 165 -16.65 -6.15 -10.13
N GLU A 166 -15.47 -6.69 -9.89
CA GLU A 166 -14.39 -5.96 -9.21
C GLU A 166 -13.87 -4.82 -10.08
N ILE A 167 -13.64 -5.08 -11.37
CA ILE A 167 -13.25 -4.06 -12.35
C ILE A 167 -14.28 -2.93 -12.36
N THR A 168 -15.57 -3.27 -12.47
CA THR A 168 -16.66 -2.29 -12.50
C THR A 168 -16.73 -1.47 -11.20
N TRP A 169 -16.58 -2.12 -10.05
CA TRP A 169 -16.58 -1.44 -8.76
C TRP A 169 -15.42 -0.46 -8.63
N ARG A 170 -14.21 -0.84 -9.06
CA ARG A 170 -13.02 0.03 -9.04
C ARG A 170 -13.15 1.20 -10.00
N GLU A 171 -13.66 0.96 -11.19
CA GLU A 171 -13.90 2.01 -12.19
C GLU A 171 -14.92 3.03 -11.69
N ASN A 172 -16.02 2.60 -11.09
CA ASN A 172 -17.02 3.47 -10.50
C ASN A 172 -16.42 4.35 -9.39
N ASN A 173 -15.55 3.78 -8.53
CA ASN A 173 -14.87 4.55 -7.50
C ASN A 173 -13.92 5.58 -8.10
N ARG A 174 -13.14 5.20 -9.11
CA ARG A 174 -12.20 6.11 -9.81
C ARG A 174 -12.92 7.25 -10.55
N LEU A 175 -14.11 6.99 -11.06
CA LEU A 175 -14.94 7.98 -11.78
C LEU A 175 -15.79 8.85 -10.85
N HIS A 176 -15.67 8.71 -9.52
CA HIS A 176 -16.40 9.56 -8.58
C HIS A 176 -16.04 11.03 -8.79
N PRO A 177 -17.04 11.95 -8.86
CA PRO A 177 -16.82 13.36 -9.26
C PRO A 177 -15.82 14.15 -8.40
N LEU A 178 -15.57 13.71 -7.17
CA LEU A 178 -14.62 14.37 -6.27
C LEU A 178 -13.21 13.74 -6.30
N VAL A 179 -13.00 12.67 -7.05
CA VAL A 179 -11.66 12.07 -7.23
C VAL A 179 -10.85 12.94 -8.17
N LYS A 180 -9.65 13.31 -7.74
CA LYS A 180 -8.71 14.10 -8.54
C LYS A 180 -8.11 13.28 -9.69
N ASN A 181 -7.76 13.95 -10.80
CA ASN A 181 -7.08 13.30 -11.92
C ASN A 181 -5.58 13.09 -11.65
N TRP A 182 -5.28 12.55 -10.48
CA TRP A 182 -3.91 12.20 -10.11
C TRP A 182 -3.57 10.81 -10.61
N LYS A 183 -2.36 10.65 -11.15
CA LYS A 183 -1.86 9.37 -11.63
C LYS A 183 -0.91 8.77 -10.61
N PHE A 184 -1.26 7.61 -10.08
CA PHE A 184 -0.41 6.90 -9.15
C PHE A 184 0.94 6.59 -9.82
N PHE A 185 2.01 7.05 -9.21
CA PHE A 185 3.36 6.81 -9.69
C PHE A 185 3.98 5.60 -8.96
N GLY A 186 3.85 5.56 -7.64
CA GLY A 186 4.45 4.49 -6.85
C GLY A 186 4.47 4.77 -5.36
N VAL A 187 5.28 3.98 -4.67
CA VAL A 187 5.53 4.10 -3.22
C VAL A 187 7.00 4.35 -2.93
N GLY A 188 7.26 5.14 -1.90
CA GLY A 188 8.59 5.33 -1.33
C GLY A 188 8.76 4.49 -0.06
N VAL A 189 9.71 3.57 -0.10
CA VAL A 189 10.02 2.65 0.99
C VAL A 189 11.34 3.07 1.64
N VAL A 190 11.26 3.52 2.87
CA VAL A 190 12.46 3.87 3.64
C VAL A 190 13.18 2.59 4.07
N VAL A 191 14.48 2.56 3.79
CA VAL A 191 15.38 1.45 4.10
C VAL A 191 16.67 1.96 4.76
N GLU A 192 17.30 1.11 5.57
CA GLU A 192 18.61 1.42 6.17
C GLU A 192 19.73 1.38 5.13
N ASP A 193 19.68 0.41 4.21
CA ASP A 193 20.67 0.21 3.15
C ASP A 193 19.99 -0.04 1.79
N CYS A 194 20.07 0.96 0.91
CA CYS A 194 19.54 0.87 -0.46
C CYS A 194 20.16 -0.25 -1.29
N ALA A 195 21.46 -0.55 -1.11
CA ALA A 195 22.13 -1.55 -1.94
C ALA A 195 21.65 -2.96 -1.59
N LEU A 196 21.60 -3.29 -0.29
CA LEU A 196 21.11 -4.58 0.19
C LEU A 196 19.62 -4.77 -0.14
N ALA A 197 18.81 -3.73 0.06
CA ALA A 197 17.40 -3.77 -0.28
C ALA A 197 17.19 -3.94 -1.81
N THR A 198 17.97 -3.27 -2.63
CA THR A 198 17.92 -3.41 -4.10
C THR A 198 18.21 -4.85 -4.51
N GLU A 199 19.29 -5.45 -4.02
CA GLU A 199 19.63 -6.84 -4.34
C GLU A 199 18.50 -7.80 -3.94
N TYR A 200 17.92 -7.62 -2.76
CA TYR A 200 16.81 -8.43 -2.27
C TYR A 200 15.58 -8.35 -3.18
N PHE A 201 15.11 -7.16 -3.52
CA PHE A 201 13.92 -7.02 -4.36
C PHE A 201 14.15 -7.44 -5.82
N LEU A 202 15.38 -7.29 -6.34
CA LEU A 202 15.75 -7.85 -7.66
C LEU A 202 15.62 -9.38 -7.66
N ASN A 203 16.05 -10.05 -6.59
CA ASN A 203 15.91 -11.50 -6.45
C ASN A 203 14.45 -11.95 -6.35
N LEU A 204 13.56 -11.09 -5.84
CA LEU A 204 12.10 -11.33 -5.86
C LEU A 204 11.45 -11.04 -7.21
N GLY A 205 12.20 -10.58 -8.22
CA GLY A 205 11.72 -10.36 -9.58
C GLY A 205 11.30 -8.93 -9.90
N PHE A 206 11.66 -7.96 -9.04
CA PHE A 206 11.50 -6.54 -9.37
C PHE A 206 12.52 -6.13 -10.43
N THR A 207 12.24 -5.09 -11.20
CA THR A 207 13.11 -4.64 -12.30
C THR A 207 13.79 -3.31 -11.97
N LEU A 208 15.11 -3.25 -12.08
CA LEU A 208 15.86 -1.99 -11.89
C LEU A 208 15.52 -0.99 -13.01
N LYS A 209 15.12 0.21 -12.64
CA LYS A 209 14.84 1.34 -13.54
C LYS A 209 15.88 2.44 -13.47
N LYS A 210 16.35 2.73 -12.27
CA LYS A 210 17.41 3.71 -12.06
C LYS A 210 18.27 3.25 -10.88
N GLU A 211 19.57 3.27 -11.09
CA GLU A 211 20.56 2.94 -10.05
C GLU A 211 20.53 3.95 -8.90
N ILE A 212 21.20 3.62 -7.81
CA ILE A 212 21.29 4.46 -6.61
C ILE A 212 21.85 5.83 -7.00
N HIS A 213 21.09 6.87 -6.65
CA HIS A 213 21.47 8.27 -6.86
C HIS A 213 21.02 9.13 -5.67
N GLU A 214 21.60 10.33 -5.55
CA GLU A 214 21.31 11.25 -4.45
C GLU A 214 20.28 12.31 -4.85
N SER A 215 19.37 12.63 -3.91
CA SER A 215 18.53 13.83 -3.95
C SER A 215 18.92 14.71 -2.77
N ARG A 216 19.53 15.86 -3.06
CA ARG A 216 19.92 16.83 -2.03
C ARG A 216 18.72 17.52 -1.39
N ASP A 217 17.68 17.81 -2.18
CA ASP A 217 16.49 18.50 -1.71
C ASP A 217 15.70 17.67 -0.68
N LEU A 218 15.77 16.34 -0.79
CA LEU A 218 15.14 15.41 0.15
C LEU A 218 16.12 14.85 1.19
N GLY A 219 17.44 15.04 1.01
CA GLY A 219 18.47 14.51 1.89
C GLY A 219 18.50 12.97 1.93
N VAL A 220 18.39 12.32 0.76
CA VAL A 220 18.30 10.87 0.64
C VAL A 220 19.09 10.33 -0.55
N LYS A 221 19.34 9.01 -0.53
CA LYS A 221 19.63 8.22 -1.72
C LYS A 221 18.36 7.51 -2.17
N PHE A 222 18.14 7.43 -3.48
CA PHE A 222 17.07 6.68 -4.13
C PHE A 222 17.63 5.55 -4.97
N CYS A 223 16.91 4.42 -4.99
CA CYS A 223 16.98 3.42 -6.05
C CYS A 223 15.57 3.20 -6.60
N HIS A 224 15.40 3.25 -7.91
CA HIS A 224 14.09 3.07 -8.52
C HIS A 224 13.97 1.66 -9.08
N LEU A 225 13.08 0.89 -8.51
CA LEU A 225 12.64 -0.40 -9.01
C LEU A 225 11.25 -0.27 -9.62
N LYS A 226 10.90 -1.20 -10.50
CA LYS A 226 9.57 -1.35 -11.05
C LYS A 226 9.02 -2.72 -10.65
N VAL A 227 7.75 -2.73 -10.24
CA VAL A 227 6.96 -3.94 -10.02
C VAL A 227 5.56 -3.72 -10.60
N GLY A 228 5.15 -4.59 -11.51
CA GLY A 228 3.91 -4.37 -12.24
C GLY A 228 3.88 -3.02 -12.96
N SER A 229 2.81 -2.27 -12.74
CA SER A 229 2.60 -0.95 -13.34
C SER A 229 3.17 0.22 -12.52
N MET A 230 3.78 -0.03 -11.34
CA MET A 230 4.18 1.02 -10.40
C MET A 230 5.69 1.10 -10.18
N MET A 231 6.16 2.27 -9.74
CA MET A 231 7.50 2.46 -9.21
C MET A 231 7.55 2.06 -7.74
N PHE A 232 8.61 1.35 -7.37
CA PHE A 232 8.94 0.98 -6.01
C PHE A 232 10.29 1.64 -5.70
N GLU A 233 10.24 2.75 -4.99
CA GLU A 233 11.40 3.57 -4.73
C GLU A 233 11.98 3.22 -3.37
N LEU A 234 13.20 2.69 -3.34
CA LEU A 234 13.95 2.50 -2.11
C LEU A 234 14.60 3.82 -1.71
N ILE A 235 14.42 4.23 -0.46
CA ILE A 235 14.81 5.54 0.06
C ILE A 235 15.71 5.36 1.27
N GLN A 236 16.99 5.69 1.14
CA GLN A 236 17.93 5.70 2.26
C GLN A 236 18.16 7.15 2.73
N PRO A 237 17.68 7.53 3.92
CA PRO A 237 17.94 8.87 4.45
C PRO A 237 19.42 9.11 4.70
N THR A 238 19.94 10.26 4.23
CA THR A 238 21.35 10.64 4.38
C THR A 238 21.56 11.93 5.18
N ALA A 239 20.50 12.75 5.32
CA ALA A 239 20.55 14.00 6.08
C ALA A 239 19.62 13.91 7.30
N ASP A 240 20.04 14.47 8.44
CA ASP A 240 19.29 14.43 9.70
C ASP A 240 17.98 15.23 9.64
N ASN A 241 17.91 16.27 8.80
CA ASN A 241 16.72 17.09 8.59
C ASN A 241 15.80 16.57 7.47
N SER A 242 16.06 15.39 6.93
CA SER A 242 15.19 14.78 5.94
C SER A 242 13.87 14.32 6.56
N VAL A 243 12.74 14.57 5.90
CA VAL A 243 11.42 14.03 6.30
C VAL A 243 11.44 12.49 6.36
N TYR A 244 12.19 11.85 5.50
CA TYR A 244 12.36 10.39 5.49
C TYR A 244 13.21 9.90 6.68
N LYS A 245 14.13 10.74 7.18
CA LYS A 245 14.88 10.44 8.42
C LYS A 245 13.96 10.48 9.63
N GLU A 246 13.01 11.42 9.67
CA GLU A 246 11.96 11.45 10.71
C GLU A 246 11.09 10.19 10.66
N CYS A 247 10.65 9.77 9.47
CA CYS A 247 9.87 8.54 9.28
C CYS A 247 10.66 7.31 9.77
N PHE A 248 11.93 7.20 9.38
CA PHE A 248 12.82 6.12 9.79
C PHE A 248 13.04 6.09 11.31
N ASN A 249 13.31 7.24 11.92
CA ASN A 249 13.54 7.32 13.38
C ASN A 249 12.29 6.96 14.18
N LYS A 250 11.10 7.24 13.64
CA LYS A 250 9.82 6.95 14.30
C LYS A 250 9.38 5.49 14.19
N ARG A 251 9.63 4.84 13.06
CA ARG A 251 9.06 3.51 12.74
C ARG A 251 10.08 2.48 12.26
N GLY A 252 11.32 2.88 11.95
CA GLY A 252 12.26 2.06 11.22
C GLY A 252 11.94 2.02 9.72
N GLU A 253 12.28 0.94 9.07
CA GLU A 253 11.96 0.71 7.66
C GLU A 253 10.47 0.59 7.42
N GLY A 254 10.00 0.94 6.21
CA GLY A 254 8.61 0.84 5.81
C GLY A 254 8.20 1.80 4.69
N ILE A 255 6.98 1.65 4.19
CA ILE A 255 6.40 2.60 3.24
C ILE A 255 6.18 3.94 3.96
N ALA A 256 6.86 4.98 3.50
CA ALA A 256 6.80 6.32 4.05
C ALA A 256 5.98 7.27 3.17
N ASP A 257 6.00 7.08 1.84
CA ASP A 257 5.22 7.92 0.93
C ASP A 257 4.42 7.13 -0.12
N ILE A 258 3.38 7.81 -0.62
CA ILE A 258 2.64 7.46 -1.82
C ILE A 258 2.83 8.62 -2.80
N SER A 259 3.24 8.34 -4.03
CA SER A 259 3.53 9.37 -5.02
C SER A 259 2.55 9.35 -6.19
N PHE A 260 2.17 10.56 -6.62
CA PHE A 260 1.25 10.78 -7.74
C PHE A 260 1.81 11.81 -8.71
N ALA A 261 1.69 11.55 -10.00
CA ALA A 261 1.92 12.56 -11.02
C ALA A 261 0.66 13.44 -11.20
N VAL A 262 0.85 14.75 -11.27
CA VAL A 262 -0.20 15.75 -11.41
C VAL A 262 0.10 16.68 -12.61
N GLU A 263 -0.94 17.21 -13.25
CA GLU A 263 -0.79 18.05 -14.44
C GLU A 263 -0.29 19.46 -14.11
N ASP A 264 -0.72 20.02 -12.98
CA ASP A 264 -0.33 21.35 -12.50
C ASP A 264 -0.02 21.29 -11.00
N LEU A 265 1.26 21.10 -10.71
CA LEU A 265 1.75 20.96 -9.33
C LEU A 265 1.44 22.20 -8.48
N SER A 266 1.59 23.40 -9.04
CA SER A 266 1.36 24.64 -8.30
C SER A 266 -0.11 24.83 -7.93
N SER A 267 -1.02 24.53 -8.85
CA SER A 267 -2.47 24.57 -8.62
C SER A 267 -2.89 23.55 -7.57
N GLU A 268 -2.34 22.33 -7.63
CA GLU A 268 -2.65 21.28 -6.66
C GLU A 268 -2.15 21.65 -5.25
N ILE A 269 -0.92 22.16 -5.12
CA ILE A 269 -0.39 22.65 -3.83
C ILE A 269 -1.32 23.73 -3.27
N GLY A 270 -1.68 24.75 -4.08
CA GLY A 270 -2.58 25.82 -3.64
C GLY A 270 -3.91 25.28 -3.11
N SER A 271 -4.55 24.39 -3.86
CA SER A 271 -5.82 23.76 -3.45
C SER A 271 -5.71 22.96 -2.14
N LEU A 272 -4.58 22.29 -1.89
CA LEU A 272 -4.37 21.52 -0.67
C LEU A 272 -4.10 22.42 0.53
N LEU A 273 -3.31 23.48 0.37
CA LEU A 273 -3.03 24.45 1.42
C LEU A 273 -4.31 25.19 1.87
N GLU A 274 -5.20 25.55 0.94
CA GLU A 274 -6.51 26.15 1.25
C GLU A 274 -7.38 25.22 2.13
N LYS A 275 -7.17 23.89 2.03
CA LYS A 275 -7.86 22.88 2.84
C LYS A 275 -7.12 22.51 4.14
N GLY A 276 -6.04 23.22 4.44
CA GLY A 276 -5.27 23.03 5.66
C GLY A 276 -4.21 21.94 5.60
N ALA A 277 -3.79 21.52 4.40
CA ALA A 277 -2.64 20.64 4.25
C ALA A 277 -1.34 21.36 4.65
N GLU A 278 -0.37 20.62 5.18
CA GLU A 278 0.96 21.12 5.51
C GLU A 278 1.95 20.72 4.42
N LEU A 279 2.70 21.70 3.91
CA LEU A 279 3.74 21.50 2.90
C LEU A 279 5.10 21.33 3.59
N LEU A 280 5.73 20.18 3.44
CA LEU A 280 7.03 19.88 4.04
C LEU A 280 8.22 20.28 3.14
N VAL A 281 8.12 19.96 1.85
CA VAL A 281 9.13 20.28 0.83
C VAL A 281 8.43 20.66 -0.45
N SER A 282 8.95 21.63 -1.18
CA SER A 282 8.47 21.99 -2.52
C SER A 282 9.62 22.44 -3.43
N THR A 283 9.61 21.92 -4.64
CA THR A 283 10.47 22.33 -5.76
C THR A 283 9.60 22.53 -7.01
N ASN A 284 10.21 22.81 -8.15
CA ASN A 284 9.48 22.86 -9.42
C ASN A 284 9.10 21.45 -9.95
N GLU A 285 9.71 20.39 -9.40
CA GLU A 285 9.54 19.01 -9.88
C GLU A 285 8.59 18.22 -8.99
N PHE A 286 8.56 18.52 -7.69
CA PHE A 286 7.74 17.79 -6.73
C PHE A 286 7.36 18.62 -5.50
N ALA A 287 6.34 18.14 -4.79
CA ALA A 287 5.95 18.62 -3.45
C ALA A 287 5.71 17.45 -2.51
N VAL A 288 6.03 17.63 -1.23
CA VAL A 288 5.80 16.67 -0.15
C VAL A 288 4.78 17.26 0.83
N ILE A 289 3.64 16.61 0.95
CA ILE A 289 2.52 17.02 1.79
C ILE A 289 2.45 16.12 3.03
N ASP A 290 2.33 16.73 4.20
CA ASP A 290 2.20 15.97 5.46
C ASP A 290 0.80 15.38 5.62
N THR A 291 0.71 14.08 5.58
CA THR A 291 -0.50 13.30 5.86
C THR A 291 -0.27 12.25 6.96
N ARG A 292 0.80 12.40 7.74
CA ARG A 292 1.26 11.39 8.73
C ARG A 292 0.37 11.27 9.97
N ARG A 293 -0.57 12.19 10.18
CA ARG A 293 -1.36 12.26 11.43
C ARG A 293 -2.05 10.95 11.77
N GLU A 294 -2.74 10.33 10.81
CA GLU A 294 -3.54 9.12 11.04
C GLU A 294 -2.86 7.84 10.53
N GLY A 295 -2.07 7.93 9.46
CA GLY A 295 -1.49 6.76 8.79
C GLY A 295 0.04 6.77 8.66
N ASN A 296 0.75 7.70 9.32
CA ASN A 296 2.22 7.83 9.23
C ASN A 296 2.80 7.77 7.80
N THR A 297 2.03 8.25 6.83
CA THR A 297 2.39 8.23 5.41
C THR A 297 2.29 9.65 4.87
N ILE A 298 3.23 10.06 4.05
CA ILE A 298 3.20 11.35 3.33
C ILE A 298 2.69 11.14 1.90
N ILE A 299 2.17 12.20 1.30
CA ILE A 299 1.81 12.23 -0.11
C ILE A 299 2.88 13.07 -0.85
N ARG A 300 3.46 12.50 -1.89
CA ARG A 300 4.38 13.19 -2.78
C ARG A 300 3.73 13.42 -4.13
N LEU A 301 3.62 14.68 -4.53
CA LEU A 301 3.12 15.08 -5.83
C LEU A 301 4.29 15.36 -6.77
N LEU A 302 4.25 14.79 -7.96
CA LEU A 302 5.27 14.93 -9.00
C LEU A 302 4.68 15.76 -10.13
N ASN A 303 5.44 16.73 -10.61
CA ASN A 303 5.05 17.48 -11.81
C ASN A 303 5.12 16.54 -13.03
N ASN A 304 4.02 16.44 -13.74
CA ASN A 304 3.96 15.66 -14.99
C ASN A 304 4.50 16.57 -16.11
N ALA A 305 5.84 16.58 -16.27
CA ALA A 305 6.51 17.33 -17.33
C ALA A 305 6.56 16.53 -18.65
#